data_950973cd9cb72d1dd45737033338e6b7
#
_entry.id   950973cd9cb72d1dd45737033338e6b7
#
_cell.length_a   1.000
_cell.length_b   1.000
_cell.length_c   1.000
_cell.angle_alpha   90.00
_cell.angle_beta   90.00
_cell.angle_gamma   90.00
#
_symmetry.space_group_name_H-M   'P 1'
#
loop_
_entity.id
_entity.type
_entity.pdbx_description
1 polymer ?
#
loop_
_entity_poly.entity_id
_entity_poly.type
_entity_poly.pdbx_seq_one_letter_code
_entity_poly.pdbx_strand_id
1 'polypeptide(L)'
;MKKRLLVLGLAFIMLAATACGTSSDNGSKTSKTDKTVTATSNDNKKTETQNNDDKDSKKEETKESYKSADDITMDDLNNHEETSADDFEYGDGPDGSVVIDGYTGDDPIVVIPDEIDGKKVVDFGKTFINDKDIVAVKVGDNVEEIAEDAFGNCPSLKYIVSGKNVKAVGGGNFAGCVNLKEVVLNDGLESFGSISRGISSGLGDEDIEVNIPDSVNEIATAMLGYKFKVKAGSYAETFFSQNDRANYTVE
;
A
#
# COMPACT_ATOMS: atom_id res chain seq x y z
N MET A 1 -11.83 -4.95 -25.96
CA MET A 1 -12.76 -3.83 -25.64
C MET A 1 -13.01 -3.90 -24.14
N LYS A 2 -12.20 -3.20 -23.35
CA LYS A 2 -12.33 -3.14 -21.90
C LYS A 2 -13.50 -2.22 -21.54
N LYS A 3 -14.38 -2.65 -20.66
CA LYS A 3 -15.56 -1.89 -20.23
C LYS A 3 -15.10 -0.78 -19.26
N ARG A 4 -15.18 0.47 -19.69
CA ARG A 4 -15.04 1.64 -18.82
C ARG A 4 -16.22 1.68 -17.86
N LEU A 5 -15.97 1.53 -16.57
CA LEU A 5 -16.98 1.71 -15.54
C LEU A 5 -17.03 3.20 -15.20
N LEU A 6 -18.10 3.87 -15.61
CA LEU A 6 -18.35 5.26 -15.28
C LEU A 6 -18.94 5.32 -13.86
N VAL A 7 -18.14 5.68 -12.87
CA VAL A 7 -18.61 5.89 -11.50
C VAL A 7 -19.14 7.31 -11.40
N LEU A 8 -20.47 7.46 -11.44
CA LEU A 8 -21.16 8.73 -11.11
C LEU A 8 -21.09 8.93 -9.59
N GLY A 9 -20.34 9.94 -9.16
CA GLY A 9 -20.27 10.34 -7.76
C GLY A 9 -21.62 10.86 -7.27
N LEU A 10 -22.23 10.15 -6.33
CA LEU A 10 -23.36 10.64 -5.54
C LEU A 10 -22.82 11.24 -4.25
N ALA A 11 -22.89 12.56 -4.15
CA ALA A 11 -22.65 13.28 -2.91
C ALA A 11 -23.77 12.94 -1.89
N PHE A 12 -23.43 12.24 -0.81
CA PHE A 12 -24.33 12.01 0.31
C PHE A 12 -24.18 13.14 1.33
N ILE A 13 -25.22 13.97 1.40
CA ILE A 13 -25.41 14.93 2.49
C ILE A 13 -25.95 14.14 3.68
N MET A 14 -25.16 14.02 4.75
CA MET A 14 -25.63 13.47 6.03
C MET A 14 -26.37 14.52 6.82
N LEU A 15 -27.68 14.30 6.99
CA LEU A 15 -28.51 14.99 7.96
C LEU A 15 -28.52 14.18 9.26
N ALA A 16 -28.05 14.78 10.34
CA ALA A 16 -28.08 14.20 11.68
C ALA A 16 -29.51 14.19 12.24
N ALA A 17 -29.96 13.06 12.76
CA ALA A 17 -31.10 12.99 13.67
C ALA A 17 -30.78 12.04 14.83
N THR A 18 -30.69 12.65 16.02
CA THR A 18 -30.67 12.03 17.34
C THR A 18 -32.01 11.39 17.67
N ALA A 19 -32.03 10.14 18.14
CA ALA A 19 -33.08 9.66 19.03
C ALA A 19 -32.59 8.48 19.89
N CYS A 20 -32.75 8.69 21.17
CA CYS A 20 -32.53 7.81 22.30
C CYS A 20 -33.65 6.75 22.39
N GLY A 21 -33.37 5.55 22.90
CA GLY A 21 -34.43 4.59 23.23
C GLY A 21 -33.92 3.21 23.62
N THR A 22 -34.17 2.86 24.83
CA THR A 22 -33.74 1.80 25.73
C THR A 22 -34.37 0.41 25.49
N SER A 23 -33.65 -0.60 26.00
CA SER A 23 -34.08 -1.81 26.73
C SER A 23 -34.39 -3.13 26.05
N SER A 24 -33.58 -4.13 26.45
CA SER A 24 -33.89 -5.46 27.00
C SER A 24 -34.70 -6.46 26.14
N ASP A 25 -34.33 -7.68 26.02
CA ASP A 25 -34.12 -8.81 26.86
C ASP A 25 -34.26 -10.15 26.07
N ASN A 26 -33.44 -11.09 26.39
CA ASN A 26 -33.66 -12.54 26.50
C ASN A 26 -34.23 -13.41 25.35
N GLY A 27 -33.52 -14.54 25.12
CA GLY A 27 -34.21 -15.75 24.69
C GLY A 27 -33.37 -16.78 23.94
N SER A 28 -32.64 -17.58 24.68
CA SER A 28 -32.11 -18.91 24.34
C SER A 28 -33.06 -19.80 23.52
N LYS A 29 -32.53 -20.54 22.53
CA LYS A 29 -32.66 -22.03 22.48
C LYS A 29 -31.97 -22.67 21.28
N THR A 30 -31.19 -23.65 21.63
CA THR A 30 -30.62 -24.78 20.92
C THR A 30 -31.53 -25.51 19.94
N SER A 31 -30.98 -26.01 18.82
CA SER A 31 -31.06 -27.44 18.51
C SER A 31 -30.14 -27.88 17.39
N LYS A 32 -29.51 -29.00 17.64
CA LYS A 32 -28.68 -29.82 16.75
C LYS A 32 -29.52 -30.46 15.64
N THR A 33 -28.93 -30.75 14.50
CA THR A 33 -28.92 -32.11 13.94
C THR A 33 -27.90 -32.28 12.82
N ASP A 34 -27.16 -33.35 13.00
CA ASP A 34 -26.27 -34.08 12.11
C ASP A 34 -26.91 -34.52 10.78
N LYS A 35 -26.12 -34.70 9.74
CA LYS A 35 -25.93 -35.93 8.92
C LYS A 35 -25.04 -35.69 7.71
N THR A 36 -23.92 -36.20 7.74
CA THR A 36 -23.05 -37.18 7.09
C THR A 36 -23.51 -37.74 5.70
N VAL A 37 -22.45 -38.05 4.89
CA VAL A 37 -22.32 -39.07 3.82
C VAL A 37 -22.53 -38.53 2.41
N THR A 38 -21.74 -38.76 1.35
CA THR A 38 -20.63 -39.69 1.01
C THR A 38 -19.98 -39.23 -0.29
N ALA A 39 -18.75 -39.63 -0.49
CA ALA A 39 -17.96 -39.51 -1.72
C ALA A 39 -18.49 -40.41 -2.86
N THR A 40 -18.22 -40.02 -4.10
CA THR A 40 -17.83 -40.99 -5.12
C THR A 40 -17.04 -40.29 -6.26
N SER A 41 -15.97 -40.95 -6.61
CA SER A 41 -14.99 -40.74 -7.66
C SER A 41 -15.46 -41.21 -9.05
N ASN A 42 -14.69 -40.83 -10.05
CA ASN A 42 -14.37 -41.44 -11.35
C ASN A 42 -14.77 -40.54 -12.53
N ASP A 43 -14.06 -40.44 -13.63
CA ASP A 43 -12.82 -40.90 -14.23
C ASP A 43 -12.76 -40.28 -15.66
N ASN A 44 -11.55 -39.98 -16.08
CA ASN A 44 -11.02 -40.01 -17.46
C ASN A 44 -11.92 -39.79 -18.69
N LYS A 45 -11.56 -38.80 -19.53
CA LYS A 45 -11.23 -39.11 -20.92
C LYS A 45 -10.45 -38.01 -21.68
N LYS A 46 -9.28 -38.42 -22.13
CA LYS A 46 -8.37 -37.80 -23.08
C LYS A 46 -9.00 -37.69 -24.47
N THR A 47 -8.87 -36.54 -25.16
CA THR A 47 -8.87 -36.51 -26.63
C THR A 47 -7.99 -35.36 -27.10
N GLU A 48 -6.91 -35.69 -27.75
CA GLU A 48 -6.05 -34.83 -28.57
C GLU A 48 -6.78 -34.44 -29.84
N THR A 49 -6.61 -33.21 -30.32
CA THR A 49 -6.47 -32.94 -31.78
C THR A 49 -5.78 -31.59 -32.00
N GLN A 50 -4.92 -31.59 -32.96
CA GLN A 50 -3.85 -30.73 -33.40
C GLN A 50 -4.27 -29.43 -34.09
N ASN A 51 -3.35 -28.45 -33.96
CA ASN A 51 -2.83 -27.47 -34.93
C ASN A 51 -3.79 -26.47 -35.59
N ASN A 52 -3.46 -25.16 -35.36
CA ASN A 52 -2.98 -24.34 -36.49
C ASN A 52 -2.19 -23.12 -35.96
N ASP A 53 -1.07 -22.91 -36.62
CA ASP A 53 -0.17 -21.78 -36.50
C ASP A 53 -0.86 -20.44 -36.80
N ASP A 54 -0.73 -19.46 -35.89
CA ASP A 54 -0.66 -18.07 -36.31
C ASP A 54 0.39 -17.37 -35.45
N LYS A 55 1.39 -16.90 -36.16
CA LYS A 55 2.63 -16.32 -35.69
C LYS A 55 2.37 -14.85 -35.45
N ASP A 56 1.94 -14.50 -34.23
CA ASP A 56 1.97 -13.13 -33.77
C ASP A 56 3.13 -13.00 -32.78
N SER A 57 4.09 -12.17 -33.14
CA SER A 57 5.31 -11.93 -32.37
C SER A 57 4.96 -11.04 -31.18
N LYS A 58 4.46 -11.64 -30.12
CA LYS A 58 4.36 -11.01 -28.81
C LYS A 58 5.76 -11.01 -28.22
N LYS A 59 6.33 -9.81 -28.03
CA LYS A 59 7.52 -9.57 -27.27
C LYS A 59 7.29 -10.19 -25.88
N GLU A 60 7.93 -11.29 -25.60
CA GLU A 60 7.94 -11.95 -24.31
C GLU A 60 8.78 -11.05 -23.39
N GLU A 61 8.11 -10.20 -22.62
CA GLU A 61 8.72 -9.54 -21.49
C GLU A 61 9.12 -10.65 -20.51
N THR A 62 10.39 -10.79 -20.27
CA THR A 62 10.94 -11.71 -19.28
C THR A 62 10.55 -11.18 -17.90
N LYS A 63 9.40 -11.62 -17.37
CA LYS A 63 9.08 -11.47 -15.96
C LYS A 63 10.18 -12.16 -15.18
N GLU A 64 11.01 -11.43 -14.47
CA GLU A 64 11.91 -12.01 -13.47
C GLU A 64 11.03 -12.67 -12.41
N SER A 65 11.02 -14.01 -12.39
CA SER A 65 10.28 -14.73 -11.36
C SER A 65 11.14 -14.76 -10.10
N TYR A 66 10.79 -13.95 -9.10
CA TYR A 66 11.37 -14.06 -7.78
C TYR A 66 11.06 -15.44 -7.19
N LYS A 67 12.06 -16.07 -6.56
CA LYS A 67 11.90 -17.40 -5.96
C LYS A 67 10.99 -17.35 -4.74
N SER A 68 11.06 -16.26 -3.98
CA SER A 68 10.19 -15.96 -2.84
C SER A 68 10.18 -14.45 -2.57
N ALA A 69 9.18 -13.99 -1.80
CA ALA A 69 9.15 -12.60 -1.31
C ALA A 69 10.43 -12.25 -0.51
N ASP A 70 11.09 -13.24 0.09
CA ASP A 70 12.29 -13.02 0.90
C ASP A 70 13.53 -12.68 0.08
N ASP A 71 13.53 -13.04 -1.18
CA ASP A 71 14.64 -12.77 -2.10
C ASP A 71 14.63 -11.32 -2.64
N ILE A 72 13.50 -10.60 -2.51
CA ILE A 72 13.34 -9.23 -3.01
C ILE A 72 14.14 -8.26 -2.13
N THR A 73 14.91 -7.40 -2.79
CA THR A 73 15.79 -6.40 -2.18
C THR A 73 15.42 -4.97 -2.62
N MET A 74 16.02 -3.97 -1.97
CA MET A 74 15.91 -2.57 -2.41
C MET A 74 16.49 -2.34 -3.81
N ASP A 75 17.54 -3.09 -4.18
CA ASP A 75 18.14 -2.99 -5.51
C ASP A 75 17.18 -3.50 -6.59
N ASP A 76 16.40 -4.55 -6.31
CA ASP A 76 15.36 -5.02 -7.23
C ASP A 76 14.32 -3.93 -7.46
N LEU A 77 13.85 -3.25 -6.40
CA LEU A 77 12.92 -2.14 -6.53
C LEU A 77 13.51 -0.96 -7.34
N ASN A 78 14.77 -0.60 -7.08
CA ASN A 78 15.40 0.53 -7.76
C ASN A 78 15.65 0.29 -9.25
N ASN A 79 15.80 -0.96 -9.66
CA ASN A 79 16.05 -1.36 -11.04
C ASN A 79 14.78 -1.89 -11.74
N HIS A 80 13.65 -1.97 -11.04
CA HIS A 80 12.40 -2.44 -11.60
C HIS A 80 11.85 -1.43 -12.61
N GLU A 81 11.28 -1.94 -13.72
CA GLU A 81 10.58 -1.11 -14.70
C GLU A 81 9.26 -0.58 -14.10
N GLU A 82 8.74 0.51 -14.67
CA GLU A 82 7.41 1.01 -14.28
C GLU A 82 6.35 -0.07 -14.50
N THR A 83 5.47 -0.23 -13.51
CA THR A 83 4.35 -1.17 -13.59
C THR A 83 3.39 -0.77 -14.72
N SER A 84 2.97 -1.74 -15.51
CA SER A 84 2.07 -1.50 -16.64
C SER A 84 0.77 -0.83 -16.20
N ALA A 85 0.32 0.16 -16.96
CA ALA A 85 -1.01 0.76 -16.75
C ALA A 85 -2.16 -0.27 -16.79
N ASP A 86 -1.96 -1.39 -17.47
CA ASP A 86 -2.94 -2.48 -17.54
C ASP A 86 -3.13 -3.22 -16.21
N ASP A 87 -2.16 -3.10 -15.29
CA ASP A 87 -2.18 -3.70 -13.95
C ASP A 87 -2.85 -2.79 -12.90
N PHE A 88 -3.36 -1.62 -13.32
CA PHE A 88 -4.06 -0.71 -12.42
C PHE A 88 -5.52 -0.50 -12.83
N GLU A 89 -6.38 -0.34 -11.83
CA GLU A 89 -7.67 0.34 -11.99
C GLU A 89 -7.44 1.82 -11.70
N TYR A 90 -7.90 2.70 -12.60
CA TYR A 90 -7.70 4.14 -12.46
C TYR A 90 -8.83 4.95 -13.08
N GLY A 91 -8.99 6.19 -12.62
CA GLY A 91 -9.99 7.12 -13.08
C GLY A 91 -9.44 8.51 -13.38
N ASP A 92 -10.31 9.41 -13.87
CA ASP A 92 -9.95 10.81 -14.10
C ASP A 92 -9.79 11.52 -12.74
N GLY A 93 -8.64 12.13 -12.55
CA GLY A 93 -8.31 13.00 -11.44
C GLY A 93 -8.56 14.47 -11.72
N PRO A 94 -8.17 15.38 -10.79
CA PRO A 94 -8.26 16.81 -10.99
C PRO A 94 -7.39 17.27 -12.16
N ASP A 95 -7.82 18.36 -12.83
CA ASP A 95 -7.07 19.03 -13.91
C ASP A 95 -6.62 18.12 -15.06
N GLY A 96 -7.37 17.04 -15.33
CA GLY A 96 -7.07 16.09 -16.38
C GLY A 96 -5.96 15.09 -16.04
N SER A 97 -5.62 14.95 -14.78
CA SER A 97 -4.72 13.93 -14.24
C SER A 97 -5.42 12.58 -14.10
N VAL A 98 -4.71 11.63 -13.52
CA VAL A 98 -5.18 10.27 -13.20
C VAL A 98 -5.02 10.01 -11.72
N VAL A 99 -6.01 9.33 -11.14
CA VAL A 99 -5.96 8.73 -9.80
C VAL A 99 -6.04 7.23 -9.95
N ILE A 100 -5.15 6.51 -9.28
CA ILE A 100 -5.18 5.04 -9.21
C ILE A 100 -6.14 4.64 -8.09
N ASP A 101 -7.09 3.76 -8.42
CA ASP A 101 -8.11 3.25 -7.51
C ASP A 101 -7.84 1.81 -7.05
N GLY A 102 -7.01 1.06 -7.77
CA GLY A 102 -6.69 -0.33 -7.45
C GLY A 102 -5.48 -0.87 -8.19
N TYR A 103 -4.85 -1.90 -7.62
CA TYR A 103 -3.81 -2.69 -8.25
C TYR A 103 -4.34 -4.10 -8.54
N THR A 104 -4.22 -4.55 -9.77
CA THR A 104 -4.74 -5.84 -10.25
C THR A 104 -3.64 -6.75 -10.79
N GLY A 105 -2.39 -6.28 -10.76
CA GLY A 105 -1.23 -7.07 -11.13
C GLY A 105 -0.92 -8.16 -10.11
N ASP A 106 0.01 -9.02 -10.47
CA ASP A 106 0.51 -10.12 -9.63
C ASP A 106 1.99 -9.97 -9.28
N ASP A 107 2.63 -8.85 -9.69
CA ASP A 107 4.02 -8.56 -9.36
C ASP A 107 4.12 -8.03 -7.93
N PRO A 108 4.95 -8.62 -7.06
CA PRO A 108 5.15 -8.13 -5.71
C PRO A 108 5.96 -6.83 -5.62
N ILE A 109 6.56 -6.38 -6.74
CA ILE A 109 7.23 -5.09 -6.86
C ILE A 109 6.38 -4.16 -7.71
N VAL A 110 5.98 -3.03 -7.15
CA VAL A 110 5.16 -2.05 -7.84
C VAL A 110 5.89 -0.73 -7.97
N VAL A 111 6.10 -0.28 -9.20
CA VAL A 111 6.59 1.06 -9.51
C VAL A 111 5.43 1.85 -10.09
N ILE A 112 4.85 2.74 -9.30
CA ILE A 112 3.73 3.58 -9.73
C ILE A 112 4.24 4.50 -10.84
N PRO A 113 3.65 4.45 -12.06
CA PRO A 113 4.12 5.24 -13.18
C PRO A 113 3.86 6.73 -12.97
N ASP A 114 4.70 7.56 -13.57
CA ASP A 114 4.49 9.01 -13.56
C ASP A 114 3.28 9.42 -14.39
N GLU A 115 3.00 8.69 -15.47
CA GLU A 115 1.90 8.98 -16.39
C GLU A 115 1.19 7.71 -16.84
N ILE A 116 -0.13 7.80 -16.98
CA ILE A 116 -0.98 6.79 -17.63
C ILE A 116 -1.76 7.49 -18.77
N ASP A 117 -1.71 6.94 -19.99
CA ASP A 117 -2.35 7.52 -21.18
C ASP A 117 -1.93 8.99 -21.45
N GLY A 118 -0.68 9.36 -21.10
CA GLY A 118 -0.14 10.73 -21.25
C GLY A 118 -0.71 11.74 -20.25
N LYS A 119 -1.36 11.26 -19.20
CA LYS A 119 -1.88 12.04 -18.07
C LYS A 119 -1.09 11.74 -16.81
N LYS A 120 -0.76 12.74 -16.02
CA LYS A 120 -0.02 12.58 -14.77
C LYS A 120 -0.79 11.74 -13.77
N VAL A 121 -0.12 10.78 -13.13
CA VAL A 121 -0.63 10.08 -11.96
C VAL A 121 -0.33 10.92 -10.72
N VAL A 122 -1.36 11.45 -10.06
CA VAL A 122 -1.21 12.40 -8.95
C VAL A 122 -1.61 11.84 -7.60
N ASP A 123 -2.31 10.71 -7.58
CA ASP A 123 -2.78 10.05 -6.36
C ASP A 123 -2.99 8.56 -6.62
N PHE A 124 -2.83 7.76 -5.58
CA PHE A 124 -3.15 6.33 -5.57
C PHE A 124 -3.98 5.93 -4.33
N GLY A 125 -4.45 6.93 -3.57
CA GLY A 125 -5.36 6.74 -2.45
C GLY A 125 -4.93 5.64 -1.48
N LYS A 126 -5.83 4.68 -1.28
CA LYS A 126 -5.61 3.51 -0.42
C LYS A 126 -5.49 2.21 -1.23
N THR A 127 -4.95 2.28 -2.43
CA THR A 127 -4.82 1.15 -3.37
C THR A 127 -4.21 -0.10 -2.73
N PHE A 128 -3.21 0.08 -1.85
CA PHE A 128 -2.49 -1.03 -1.24
C PHE A 128 -2.93 -1.38 0.18
N ILE A 129 -3.96 -0.73 0.73
CA ILE A 129 -4.41 -1.05 2.09
C ILE A 129 -4.84 -2.52 2.21
N ASN A 130 -4.33 -3.22 3.22
CA ASN A 130 -4.56 -4.66 3.47
C ASN A 130 -4.02 -5.60 2.37
N ASP A 131 -3.16 -5.12 1.48
CA ASP A 131 -2.50 -5.96 0.50
C ASP A 131 -1.51 -6.90 1.21
N LYS A 132 -1.56 -8.19 0.87
CA LYS A 132 -0.76 -9.22 1.53
C LYS A 132 0.41 -9.70 0.68
N ASP A 133 0.42 -9.33 -0.57
CA ASP A 133 1.31 -9.90 -1.59
C ASP A 133 2.38 -8.91 -2.04
N ILE A 134 2.12 -7.59 -1.97
CA ILE A 134 3.14 -6.57 -2.30
C ILE A 134 4.31 -6.61 -1.31
N VAL A 135 5.51 -6.53 -1.86
CA VAL A 135 6.78 -6.55 -1.10
C VAL A 135 7.53 -5.24 -1.20
N ALA A 136 7.45 -4.55 -2.33
CA ALA A 136 8.16 -3.30 -2.54
C ALA A 136 7.34 -2.32 -3.40
N VAL A 137 7.33 -1.05 -3.02
CA VAL A 137 6.63 0.00 -3.77
C VAL A 137 7.51 1.22 -3.96
N LYS A 138 7.59 1.70 -5.20
CA LYS A 138 8.13 3.02 -5.54
C LYS A 138 7.00 3.91 -6.02
N VAL A 139 6.86 5.05 -5.38
CA VAL A 139 5.84 6.05 -5.70
C VAL A 139 6.30 6.92 -6.85
N GLY A 140 5.41 7.19 -7.82
CA GLY A 140 5.69 8.05 -8.97
C GLY A 140 5.99 9.50 -8.58
N ASP A 141 6.76 10.18 -9.43
CA ASP A 141 7.27 11.52 -9.14
C ASP A 141 6.19 12.61 -9.22
N ASN A 142 5.02 12.35 -9.82
CA ASN A 142 3.92 13.33 -9.86
C ASN A 142 2.96 13.25 -8.66
N VAL A 143 3.15 12.29 -7.76
CA VAL A 143 2.38 12.19 -6.51
C VAL A 143 2.93 13.19 -5.51
N GLU A 144 2.05 14.05 -4.95
CA GLU A 144 2.43 15.06 -3.95
C GLU A 144 2.10 14.64 -2.52
N GLU A 145 1.19 13.68 -2.33
CA GLU A 145 0.80 13.17 -1.01
C GLU A 145 0.63 11.66 -1.02
N ILE A 146 1.19 10.99 -0.02
CA ILE A 146 0.85 9.61 0.33
C ILE A 146 -0.28 9.67 1.34
N ALA A 147 -1.47 9.26 0.94
CA ALA A 147 -2.69 9.37 1.75
C ALA A 147 -2.59 8.63 3.09
N GLU A 148 -3.48 8.97 4.04
CA GLU A 148 -3.61 8.23 5.30
C GLU A 148 -3.94 6.74 5.03
N ASP A 149 -3.25 5.82 5.71
CA ASP A 149 -3.39 4.35 5.60
C ASP A 149 -3.10 3.77 4.20
N ALA A 150 -2.45 4.49 3.28
CA ALA A 150 -2.20 4.01 1.92
C ALA A 150 -1.49 2.64 1.88
N PHE A 151 -0.61 2.37 2.84
CA PHE A 151 0.08 1.10 3.03
C PHE A 151 -0.31 0.40 4.35
N GLY A 152 -1.46 0.75 4.92
CA GLY A 152 -1.89 0.16 6.17
C GLY A 152 -2.13 -1.35 6.05
N ASN A 153 -1.58 -2.14 7.01
CA ASN A 153 -1.77 -3.59 7.12
C ASN A 153 -1.30 -4.38 5.87
N CYS A 154 -0.10 -4.05 5.38
CA CYS A 154 0.60 -4.77 4.30
C CYS A 154 1.71 -5.65 4.90
N PRO A 155 1.41 -6.87 5.33
CA PRO A 155 2.34 -7.68 6.13
C PRO A 155 3.59 -8.13 5.35
N SER A 156 3.53 -8.23 4.03
CA SER A 156 4.67 -8.63 3.19
C SER A 156 5.55 -7.46 2.76
N LEU A 157 5.10 -6.23 2.96
CA LEU A 157 5.79 -5.02 2.51
C LEU A 157 7.11 -4.83 3.25
N LYS A 158 8.20 -4.68 2.49
CA LYS A 158 9.58 -4.53 3.00
C LYS A 158 10.20 -3.19 2.64
N TYR A 159 9.89 -2.66 1.46
CA TYR A 159 10.58 -1.50 0.91
C TYR A 159 9.59 -0.50 0.34
N ILE A 160 9.79 0.77 0.69
CA ILE A 160 9.06 1.90 0.11
C ILE A 160 10.05 2.99 -0.28
N VAL A 161 9.88 3.51 -1.47
CA VAL A 161 10.59 4.70 -1.96
C VAL A 161 9.55 5.74 -2.36
N SER A 162 9.59 6.92 -1.74
CA SER A 162 8.71 8.02 -2.11
C SER A 162 9.12 8.65 -3.44
N GLY A 163 8.14 9.19 -4.18
CA GLY A 163 8.40 10.03 -5.35
C GLY A 163 9.06 11.35 -4.97
N LYS A 164 9.73 11.99 -5.92
CA LYS A 164 10.53 13.23 -5.68
C LYS A 164 9.70 14.42 -5.21
N ASN A 165 8.43 14.47 -5.58
CA ASN A 165 7.55 15.59 -5.26
C ASN A 165 6.59 15.31 -4.11
N VAL A 166 6.72 14.18 -3.42
CA VAL A 166 5.92 13.90 -2.22
C VAL A 166 6.28 14.91 -1.12
N LYS A 167 5.29 15.70 -0.70
CA LYS A 167 5.38 16.72 0.33
C LYS A 167 4.79 16.27 1.66
N ALA A 168 3.86 15.32 1.61
CA ALA A 168 3.17 14.83 2.80
C ALA A 168 3.05 13.31 2.80
N VAL A 169 3.26 12.71 3.96
CA VAL A 169 2.93 11.31 4.24
C VAL A 169 1.89 11.29 5.35
N GLY A 170 0.71 10.79 5.03
CA GLY A 170 -0.42 10.70 5.95
C GLY A 170 -0.19 9.73 7.11
N GLY A 171 -1.04 9.83 8.12
CA GLY A 171 -0.99 8.94 9.27
C GLY A 171 -1.43 7.51 8.95
N GLY A 172 -1.08 6.56 9.84
CA GLY A 172 -1.48 5.16 9.70
C GLY A 172 -0.73 4.36 8.64
N ASN A 173 0.04 5.02 7.78
CA ASN A 173 0.94 4.34 6.87
C ASN A 173 1.88 3.43 7.66
N PHE A 174 2.18 2.26 7.13
CA PHE A 174 3.05 1.25 7.73
C PHE A 174 2.51 0.54 8.97
N ALA A 175 1.35 0.92 9.49
CA ALA A 175 0.69 0.17 10.55
C ALA A 175 0.37 -1.25 10.08
N GLY A 176 0.86 -2.27 10.81
CA GLY A 176 0.68 -3.68 10.42
C GLY A 176 1.64 -4.19 9.33
N CYS A 177 2.58 -3.37 8.84
CA CYS A 177 3.63 -3.79 7.91
C CYS A 177 4.77 -4.48 8.68
N VAL A 178 4.50 -5.69 9.16
CA VAL A 178 5.39 -6.40 10.10
C VAL A 178 6.75 -6.84 9.52
N ASN A 179 6.89 -6.83 8.21
CA ASN A 179 8.14 -7.16 7.52
C ASN A 179 8.84 -5.94 6.91
N LEU A 180 8.38 -4.72 7.23
CA LEU A 180 8.98 -3.49 6.71
C LEU A 180 10.45 -3.39 7.16
N LYS A 181 11.34 -3.08 6.23
CA LYS A 181 12.79 -2.99 6.46
C LYS A 181 13.32 -1.58 6.21
N GLU A 182 12.83 -0.92 5.18
CA GLU A 182 13.35 0.38 4.79
C GLU A 182 12.27 1.26 4.15
N VAL A 183 12.29 2.53 4.54
CA VAL A 183 11.47 3.59 3.96
C VAL A 183 12.40 4.73 3.54
N VAL A 184 12.46 5.00 2.24
CA VAL A 184 13.22 6.11 1.67
C VAL A 184 12.27 7.25 1.37
N LEU A 185 12.46 8.37 2.07
CA LEU A 185 11.71 9.61 1.91
C LEU A 185 12.55 10.63 1.11
N ASN A 186 11.90 11.39 0.24
CA ASN A 186 12.58 12.41 -0.56
C ASN A 186 12.93 13.67 0.25
N ASP A 187 13.96 14.40 -0.20
CA ASP A 187 14.46 15.62 0.45
C ASP A 187 13.47 16.80 0.43
N GLY A 188 12.36 16.68 -0.29
CA GLY A 188 11.31 17.71 -0.36
C GLY A 188 10.13 17.48 0.57
N LEU A 189 10.15 16.42 1.38
CA LEU A 189 9.07 16.11 2.31
C LEU A 189 8.91 17.20 3.37
N GLU A 190 7.70 17.72 3.55
CA GLU A 190 7.39 18.82 4.48
C GLU A 190 6.68 18.32 5.75
N SER A 191 5.77 17.33 5.59
CA SER A 191 5.01 16.80 6.71
C SER A 191 5.02 15.27 6.75
N PHE A 192 5.08 14.75 7.99
CA PHE A 192 5.09 13.32 8.24
C PHE A 192 4.03 12.98 9.30
N GLY A 193 3.03 12.24 8.89
CA GLY A 193 1.89 11.89 9.71
C GLY A 193 2.19 10.90 10.83
N SER A 194 1.23 10.69 11.70
CA SER A 194 1.35 9.72 12.80
C SER A 194 1.43 8.28 12.26
N ILE A 195 2.56 7.62 12.44
CA ILE A 195 2.72 6.19 12.12
C ILE A 195 2.24 5.28 13.27
N SER A 196 1.59 5.81 14.28
CA SER A 196 1.38 5.11 15.55
C SER A 196 0.10 4.29 15.66
N ARG A 197 -0.82 4.35 14.71
CA ARG A 197 -2.02 3.51 14.79
C ARG A 197 -1.72 2.07 14.40
N GLY A 198 -1.32 1.25 15.38
CA GLY A 198 -1.23 -0.19 15.22
C GLY A 198 0.15 -0.81 15.25
N ILE A 199 1.22 -0.04 15.32
CA ILE A 199 2.59 -0.55 15.45
C ILE A 199 2.84 -1.24 16.80
N SER A 200 2.02 -0.96 17.79
CA SER A 200 2.19 -1.51 19.14
C SER A 200 1.91 -3.00 19.29
N SER A 201 1.49 -3.69 18.26
CA SER A 201 1.08 -5.09 18.37
C SER A 201 1.90 -6.09 17.57
N GLY A 202 3.14 -5.80 17.22
CA GLY A 202 3.89 -6.85 16.56
C GLY A 202 5.23 -6.53 15.93
N LEU A 203 5.60 -5.28 15.81
CA LEU A 203 6.95 -4.92 15.37
C LEU A 203 7.88 -4.97 16.58
N GLY A 204 8.43 -6.14 16.84
CA GLY A 204 9.46 -6.35 17.85
C GLY A 204 10.87 -6.03 17.34
N ASP A 205 11.01 -5.53 16.14
CA ASP A 205 12.31 -5.27 15.56
C ASP A 205 12.62 -3.78 15.60
N GLU A 206 13.50 -3.42 16.52
CA GLU A 206 14.13 -2.09 16.66
C GLU A 206 15.01 -1.73 15.44
N ASP A 207 14.93 -2.51 14.36
CA ASP A 207 15.87 -2.45 13.24
C ASP A 207 15.38 -1.66 12.04
N ILE A 208 14.13 -1.18 12.05
CA ILE A 208 13.64 -0.36 10.94
C ILE A 208 14.12 1.07 11.10
N GLU A 209 15.05 1.48 10.26
CA GLU A 209 15.54 2.85 10.23
C GLU A 209 14.74 3.68 9.22
N VAL A 210 14.27 4.85 9.65
CA VAL A 210 13.61 5.84 8.79
C VAL A 210 14.40 7.14 8.84
N ASN A 211 14.96 7.54 7.72
CA ASN A 211 15.62 8.83 7.58
C ASN A 211 14.55 9.91 7.42
N ILE A 212 14.53 10.87 8.34
CA ILE A 212 13.64 12.02 8.25
C ILE A 212 14.39 13.16 7.57
N PRO A 213 13.96 13.60 6.38
CA PRO A 213 14.61 14.70 5.67
C PRO A 213 14.60 16.03 6.45
N ASP A 214 15.60 16.87 6.20
CA ASP A 214 15.72 18.18 6.82
C ASP A 214 14.57 19.13 6.51
N SER A 215 13.92 18.94 5.38
CA SER A 215 12.79 19.73 4.91
C SER A 215 11.55 19.54 5.77
N VAL A 216 11.46 18.44 6.55
CA VAL A 216 10.31 18.16 7.41
C VAL A 216 10.18 19.22 8.50
N ASN A 217 9.03 19.87 8.53
CA ASN A 217 8.69 20.92 9.49
C ASN A 217 7.39 20.65 10.26
N GLU A 218 6.73 19.54 9.96
CA GLU A 218 5.56 19.07 10.66
C GLU A 218 5.63 17.56 10.87
N ILE A 219 5.55 17.13 12.13
CA ILE A 219 5.50 15.72 12.53
C ILE A 219 4.32 15.53 13.47
N ALA A 220 3.38 14.66 13.09
CA ALA A 220 2.27 14.31 13.97
C ALA A 220 2.76 13.46 15.15
N THR A 221 2.09 13.60 16.28
CA THR A 221 2.42 12.88 17.51
C THR A 221 2.33 11.37 17.39
N ALA A 222 3.18 10.67 18.13
CA ALA A 222 3.21 9.22 18.33
C ALA A 222 3.84 8.42 17.19
N MET A 223 5.16 8.49 17.09
CA MET A 223 5.98 7.62 16.26
C MET A 223 6.65 6.58 17.15
N LEU A 224 6.04 5.41 17.30
CA LEU A 224 6.57 4.33 18.14
C LEU A 224 6.94 3.12 17.27
N GLY A 225 8.07 2.50 17.59
CA GLY A 225 8.48 1.24 16.96
C GLY A 225 9.46 1.39 15.78
N TYR A 226 9.97 2.60 15.53
CA TYR A 226 11.00 2.85 14.52
C TYR A 226 12.22 3.50 15.15
N LYS A 227 13.35 3.33 14.48
CA LYS A 227 14.56 4.11 14.75
C LYS A 227 14.68 5.19 13.71
N PHE A 228 14.60 6.43 14.12
CA PHE A 228 14.70 7.57 13.22
C PHE A 228 16.12 8.06 13.11
N LYS A 229 16.54 8.40 11.91
CA LYS A 229 17.74 9.17 11.65
C LYS A 229 17.34 10.60 11.31
N VAL A 230 17.90 11.55 12.05
CA VAL A 230 17.60 12.97 11.89
C VAL A 230 18.90 13.76 11.83
N LYS A 231 18.88 14.85 11.12
CA LYS A 231 20.03 15.74 11.04
C LYS A 231 20.12 16.68 12.23
N ALA A 232 21.34 16.94 12.68
CA ALA A 232 21.61 17.91 13.76
C ALA A 232 21.03 19.30 13.43
N GLY A 233 20.29 19.88 14.37
CA GLY A 233 19.63 21.19 14.23
C GLY A 233 18.32 21.17 13.44
N SER A 234 17.85 20.00 12.98
CA SER A 234 16.58 19.89 12.27
C SER A 234 15.36 20.06 13.18
N TYR A 235 14.20 20.31 12.55
CA TYR A 235 12.91 20.27 13.26
C TYR A 235 12.66 18.89 13.87
N ALA A 236 12.99 17.82 13.13
CA ALA A 236 12.80 16.45 13.58
C ALA A 236 13.63 16.14 14.84
N GLU A 237 14.89 16.57 14.93
CA GLU A 237 15.68 16.42 16.15
C GLU A 237 15.00 17.12 17.32
N THR A 238 14.57 18.37 17.13
CA THR A 238 13.88 19.14 18.18
C THR A 238 12.61 18.41 18.63
N PHE A 239 11.82 17.93 17.70
CA PHE A 239 10.58 17.20 17.95
C PHE A 239 10.82 15.91 18.75
N PHE A 240 11.78 15.09 18.33
CA PHE A 240 12.06 13.80 18.98
C PHE A 240 12.73 13.98 20.35
N SER A 241 13.54 15.02 20.54
CA SER A 241 14.18 15.30 21.83
C SER A 241 13.17 15.63 22.95
N GLN A 242 11.96 16.01 22.59
CA GLN A 242 10.86 16.29 23.53
C GLN A 242 9.98 15.06 23.80
N ASN A 243 10.29 13.93 23.16
CA ASN A 243 9.50 12.71 23.27
C ASN A 243 10.36 11.57 23.85
N ASP A 244 10.19 11.27 25.13
CA ASP A 244 10.96 10.23 25.85
C ASP A 244 10.80 8.82 25.27
N ARG A 245 9.84 8.61 24.36
CA ARG A 245 9.59 7.33 23.71
C ARG A 245 10.14 7.23 22.28
N ALA A 246 10.69 8.32 21.76
CA ALA A 246 11.26 8.32 20.44
C ALA A 246 12.64 7.63 20.46
N ASN A 247 12.83 6.67 19.55
CA ASN A 247 14.12 6.06 19.30
C ASN A 247 14.73 6.75 18.08
N TYR A 248 15.76 7.57 18.26
CA TYR A 248 16.39 8.31 17.16
C TYR A 248 17.89 8.48 17.35
N THR A 249 18.58 8.68 16.24
CA THR A 249 20.00 9.03 16.17
C THR A 249 20.16 10.34 15.39
N VAL A 250 21.13 11.14 15.80
CA VAL A 250 21.48 12.40 15.15
C VAL A 250 22.72 12.21 14.29
N GLU A 251 22.65 12.64 13.04
CA GLU A 251 23.77 12.62 12.07
C GLU A 251 24.31 14.02 11.76
#